data_7f827941a8c5ca7b5fd2ff324fb87eea
#
_entry.id   7f827941a8c5ca7b5fd2ff324fb87eea
#
_cell.length_a   1.000
_cell.length_b   1.000
_cell.length_c   1.000
_cell.angle_alpha   90.00
_cell.angle_beta   90.00
_cell.angle_gamma   90.00
#
_symmetry.space_group_name_H-M   'P 1'
#
loop_
_entity.id
_entity.type
_entity.pdbx_description
1 polymer ?
#
loop_
_entity_poly.entity_id
_entity_poly.type
_entity_poly.pdbx_seq_one_letter_code
_entity_poly.pdbx_strand_id
1 'polypeptide(L)'
;GKKGPTVAIVSGTVLLDGEPLDGASVVFHPTSPSGLAGSGKTTTDGTFGLTTFRATPGAGAAPGEYVVTISKEEWPEFKEPEDDDPNYERKMAQVEAEMDRAKPTYVTPQAYGDEETSGLTATVGTGENKMVFELSSDFSGSSKK
;
A
#
# COMPACT_ATOMS: atom_id res chain seq x y z
N GLY A 1 5.85 1.57 35.34
CA GLY A 1 6.31 2.75 34.66
C GLY A 1 5.33 3.22 33.63
N LYS A 2 5.52 4.43 33.24
CA LYS A 2 4.64 5.02 32.25
C LYS A 2 5.14 4.71 30.87
N LYS A 3 4.28 4.24 30.05
CA LYS A 3 4.65 3.88 28.70
C LYS A 3 3.80 4.63 27.72
N GLY A 4 4.31 4.79 26.54
CA GLY A 4 3.53 5.31 25.45
C GLY A 4 2.48 4.30 25.01
N PRO A 5 1.81 4.58 23.91
CA PRO A 5 0.81 3.65 23.41
C PRO A 5 1.42 2.27 23.15
N THR A 6 0.70 1.27 23.56
CA THR A 6 1.12 -0.10 23.29
C THR A 6 0.93 -0.40 21.81
N VAL A 7 1.94 -0.92 21.17
CA VAL A 7 1.83 -1.36 19.79
C VAL A 7 2.18 -2.83 19.73
N ALA A 8 1.52 -3.51 18.83
CA ALA A 8 1.76 -4.92 18.57
C ALA A 8 2.49 -5.04 17.25
N ILE A 9 3.30 -6.08 17.13
CA ILE A 9 3.98 -6.34 15.87
C ILE A 9 2.98 -6.90 14.88
N VAL A 10 2.91 -6.27 13.71
CA VAL A 10 2.00 -6.69 12.65
C VAL A 10 2.81 -6.91 11.40
N SER A 11 2.71 -8.11 10.87
CA SER A 11 3.33 -8.43 9.60
C SER A 11 2.37 -9.30 8.81
N GLY A 12 2.62 -9.41 7.53
CA GLY A 12 1.74 -10.23 6.73
C GLY A 12 2.27 -10.40 5.33
N THR A 13 1.46 -11.06 4.53
CA THR A 13 1.77 -11.34 3.14
C THR A 13 0.58 -10.91 2.30
N VAL A 14 0.86 -10.31 1.16
CA VAL A 14 -0.18 -9.94 0.20
C VAL A 14 0.02 -10.78 -1.04
N LEU A 15 -1.04 -11.46 -1.44
CA LEU A 15 -1.04 -12.28 -2.64
C LEU A 15 -2.07 -11.71 -3.62
N LEU A 16 -1.73 -11.69 -4.89
CA LEU A 16 -2.67 -11.32 -5.94
C LEU A 16 -2.80 -12.51 -6.86
N ASP A 17 -4.02 -13.05 -6.93
CA ASP A 17 -4.29 -14.26 -7.70
C ASP A 17 -3.35 -15.40 -7.32
N GLY A 18 -3.02 -15.46 -6.02
CA GLY A 18 -2.21 -16.55 -5.49
C GLY A 18 -0.71 -16.33 -5.54
N GLU A 19 -0.26 -15.17 -6.00
CA GLU A 19 1.16 -14.90 -6.13
C GLU A 19 1.57 -13.71 -5.28
N PRO A 20 2.78 -13.73 -4.72
CA PRO A 20 3.23 -12.60 -3.89
C PRO A 20 3.22 -11.29 -4.68
N LEU A 21 2.75 -10.24 -4.05
CA LEU A 21 2.64 -8.93 -4.67
C LEU A 21 3.70 -8.01 -4.09
N ASP A 22 4.64 -7.60 -4.93
CA ASP A 22 5.76 -6.76 -4.55
C ASP A 22 5.36 -5.29 -4.71
N GLY A 23 5.81 -4.45 -3.77
CA GLY A 23 5.66 -3.01 -3.91
C GLY A 23 4.26 -2.49 -3.69
N ALA A 24 3.42 -3.25 -3.02
CA ALA A 24 2.07 -2.79 -2.71
C ALA A 24 2.06 -2.00 -1.41
N SER A 25 1.23 -0.97 -1.37
CA SER A 25 1.03 -0.17 -0.17
C SER A 25 -0.12 -0.75 0.62
N VAL A 26 0.14 -1.05 1.88
CA VAL A 26 -0.86 -1.61 2.79
C VAL A 26 -1.10 -0.57 3.87
N VAL A 27 -2.37 -0.19 4.06
CA VAL A 27 -2.71 0.80 5.08
C VAL A 27 -3.81 0.22 5.96
N PHE A 28 -3.58 0.29 7.25
CA PHE A 28 -4.55 -0.10 8.26
C PHE A 28 -5.22 1.17 8.79
N HIS A 29 -6.52 1.28 8.57
CA HIS A 29 -7.30 2.44 8.99
C HIS A 29 -8.07 2.07 10.24
N PRO A 30 -7.79 2.71 11.38
CA PRO A 30 -8.49 2.34 12.63
C PRO A 30 -9.96 2.66 12.54
N THR A 31 -10.76 1.79 13.12
CA THR A 31 -12.20 2.06 13.20
C THR A 31 -12.54 2.94 14.39
N SER A 32 -11.62 3.07 15.32
CA SER A 32 -11.80 3.91 16.50
C SER A 32 -11.33 5.33 16.20
N PRO A 33 -12.08 6.35 16.61
CA PRO A 33 -11.63 7.72 16.35
C PRO A 33 -10.34 8.09 17.05
N SER A 34 -9.96 7.37 18.10
CA SER A 34 -8.72 7.66 18.78
C SER A 34 -7.55 6.85 18.25
N GLY A 35 -7.79 5.96 17.29
CA GLY A 35 -6.72 5.15 16.75
C GLY A 35 -5.86 5.89 15.75
N LEU A 36 -4.72 5.32 15.46
CA LEU A 36 -3.80 5.86 14.48
C LEU A 36 -3.63 4.87 13.33
N ALA A 37 -3.53 5.40 12.13
CA ALA A 37 -3.31 4.56 10.96
C ALA A 37 -1.92 3.98 10.96
N GLY A 38 -1.79 2.79 10.42
CA GLY A 38 -0.49 2.18 10.21
C GLY A 38 -0.34 1.83 8.74
N SER A 39 0.90 1.74 8.29
CA SER A 39 1.13 1.43 6.89
C SER A 39 2.39 0.61 6.71
N GLY A 40 2.47 -0.05 5.60
CA GLY A 40 3.65 -0.82 5.22
C GLY A 40 3.66 -1.00 3.72
N LYS A 41 4.78 -1.49 3.22
CA LYS A 41 4.93 -1.74 1.81
C LYS A 41 5.50 -3.14 1.62
N THR A 42 4.96 -3.88 0.67
CA THR A 42 5.40 -5.25 0.49
C THR A 42 6.75 -5.32 -0.20
N THR A 43 7.48 -6.36 0.14
CA THR A 43 8.76 -6.68 -0.47
C THR A 43 8.55 -7.62 -1.65
N THR A 44 9.65 -8.07 -2.25
CA THR A 44 9.58 -9.00 -3.38
C THR A 44 8.89 -10.31 -3.01
N ASP A 45 8.89 -10.66 -1.74
CA ASP A 45 8.20 -11.87 -1.27
C ASP A 45 6.73 -11.61 -0.97
N GLY A 46 6.26 -10.38 -1.17
CA GLY A 46 4.90 -10.02 -0.84
C GLY A 46 4.66 -9.76 0.63
N THR A 47 5.72 -9.75 1.43
CA THR A 47 5.56 -9.56 2.87
C THR A 47 5.68 -8.09 3.24
N PHE A 48 5.03 -7.72 4.34
CA PHE A 48 5.09 -6.35 4.83
C PHE A 48 5.19 -6.35 6.35
N GLY A 49 5.73 -5.26 6.87
CA GLY A 49 5.68 -4.96 8.29
C GLY A 49 5.01 -3.63 8.48
N LEU A 50 4.13 -3.56 9.44
CA LEU A 50 3.32 -2.35 9.65
C LEU A 50 4.02 -1.38 10.57
N THR A 51 3.91 -0.10 10.27
CA THR A 51 4.42 0.98 11.10
C THR A 51 3.30 1.96 11.36
N THR A 52 3.01 2.23 12.63
CA THR A 52 2.03 3.23 12.98
C THR A 52 2.60 4.61 12.73
N PHE A 53 1.73 5.52 12.29
CA PHE A 53 2.11 6.90 12.04
C PHE A 53 2.84 7.46 13.27
N ARG A 54 4.01 8.05 13.03
CA ARG A 54 4.87 8.66 14.07
C ARG A 54 5.54 7.65 14.98
N ALA A 55 5.48 6.37 14.64
CA ALA A 55 6.18 5.36 15.42
C ALA A 55 7.49 5.01 14.76
N THR A 56 8.31 4.27 15.49
CA THR A 56 9.54 3.73 14.94
C THR A 56 9.19 2.77 13.79
N PRO A 57 9.92 2.82 12.67
CA PRO A 57 9.62 1.90 11.57
C PRO A 57 9.60 0.45 12.04
N GLY A 58 8.58 -0.27 11.60
CA GLY A 58 8.41 -1.66 11.98
C GLY A 58 7.80 -1.88 13.35
N ALA A 59 7.36 -0.80 14.02
CA ALA A 59 6.83 -0.93 15.36
C ALA A 59 5.48 -1.63 15.42
N GLY A 60 4.73 -1.66 14.30
CA GLY A 60 3.47 -2.34 14.29
C GLY A 60 2.30 -1.38 14.48
N ALA A 61 1.25 -1.86 15.12
CA ALA A 61 0.03 -1.08 15.30
C ALA A 61 -0.56 -1.35 16.68
N ALA A 62 -1.36 -0.41 17.15
CA ALA A 62 -2.05 -0.60 18.41
C ALA A 62 -3.12 -1.68 18.26
N PRO A 63 -3.38 -2.45 19.32
CA PRO A 63 -4.45 -3.44 19.26
C PRO A 63 -5.79 -2.78 18.96
N GLY A 64 -6.60 -3.44 18.15
CA GLY A 64 -7.90 -2.93 17.78
C GLY A 64 -8.31 -3.43 16.42
N GLU A 65 -9.38 -2.87 15.91
CA GLU A 65 -9.93 -3.27 14.63
C GLU A 65 -9.61 -2.22 13.57
N TYR A 66 -9.31 -2.70 12.39
CA TYR A 66 -8.87 -1.84 11.29
C TYR A 66 -9.56 -2.27 10.00
N VAL A 67 -9.79 -1.28 9.14
CA VAL A 67 -10.12 -1.54 7.74
C VAL A 67 -8.81 -1.44 6.97
N VAL A 68 -8.58 -2.38 6.08
CA VAL A 68 -7.32 -2.46 5.37
C VAL A 68 -7.52 -2.08 3.91
N THR A 69 -6.65 -1.22 3.41
CA THR A 69 -6.61 -0.92 1.98
C THR A 69 -5.25 -1.33 1.44
N ILE A 70 -5.27 -1.82 0.21
CA ILE A 70 -4.05 -2.25 -0.45
C ILE A 70 -4.08 -1.72 -1.87
N SER A 71 -2.99 -1.08 -2.28
CA SER A 71 -2.93 -0.53 -3.62
C SER A 71 -1.54 -0.68 -4.19
N LYS A 72 -1.48 -0.86 -5.49
CA LYS A 72 -0.22 -0.84 -6.22
C LYS A 72 -0.45 -0.20 -7.57
N GLU A 73 0.31 0.84 -7.86
CA GLU A 73 0.25 1.54 -9.11
C GLU A 73 1.60 1.45 -9.79
N GLU A 74 1.58 1.36 -11.10
CA GLU A 74 2.80 1.44 -11.89
C GLU A 74 2.66 2.58 -12.86
N TRP A 75 3.66 3.45 -12.88
CA TRP A 75 3.70 4.58 -13.79
C TRP A 75 4.59 4.23 -14.97
N PRO A 76 4.28 4.75 -16.16
CA PRO A 76 5.16 4.52 -17.29
C PRO A 76 6.53 5.10 -17.03
N GLU A 77 7.53 4.44 -17.57
CA GLU A 77 8.88 4.96 -17.47
C GLU A 77 9.15 5.91 -18.62
N PHE A 78 9.84 6.98 -18.31
CA PHE A 78 10.18 7.99 -19.31
C PHE A 78 11.69 8.09 -19.36
N LYS A 79 12.24 7.90 -20.56
CA LYS A 79 13.67 7.94 -20.72
C LYS A 79 14.10 9.34 -21.12
N GLU A 80 14.93 9.96 -20.29
CA GLU A 80 15.43 11.29 -20.59
C GLU A 80 16.54 11.18 -21.62
N PRO A 81 16.63 12.15 -22.53
CA PRO A 81 17.74 12.17 -23.47
C PRO A 81 19.03 12.49 -22.75
N GLU A 82 20.14 12.13 -23.39
CA GLU A 82 21.44 12.39 -22.81
C GLU A 82 21.78 13.86 -22.90
N ASP A 83 22.58 14.34 -21.95
CA ASP A 83 22.90 15.75 -21.84
C ASP A 83 23.54 16.29 -23.12
N ASP A 84 24.30 15.48 -23.83
CA ASP A 84 24.99 15.91 -25.05
C ASP A 84 24.21 15.62 -26.31
N ASP A 85 22.97 15.21 -26.20
CA ASP A 85 22.13 14.97 -27.36
C ASP A 85 21.86 16.28 -28.08
N PRO A 86 22.16 16.38 -29.39
CA PRO A 86 21.90 17.65 -30.09
C PRO A 86 20.44 18.05 -30.13
N ASN A 87 19.53 17.11 -29.89
CA ASN A 87 18.11 17.40 -29.86
C ASN A 87 17.55 17.32 -28.44
N TYR A 88 18.41 17.56 -27.46
CA TYR A 88 18.02 17.36 -26.05
C TYR A 88 16.75 18.13 -25.71
N GLU A 89 16.68 19.41 -26.05
CA GLU A 89 15.54 20.24 -25.66
C GLU A 89 14.26 19.75 -26.31
N ARG A 90 14.33 19.35 -27.59
CA ARG A 90 13.14 18.85 -28.26
C ARG A 90 12.69 17.54 -27.65
N LYS A 91 13.65 16.64 -27.34
CA LYS A 91 13.30 15.35 -26.75
C LYS A 91 12.76 15.50 -25.34
N MET A 92 13.34 16.43 -24.57
CA MET A 92 12.82 16.67 -23.23
C MET A 92 11.40 17.23 -23.27
N ALA A 93 11.12 18.11 -24.23
CA ALA A 93 9.77 18.63 -24.37
C ALA A 93 8.77 17.51 -24.67
N GLN A 94 9.18 16.53 -25.48
CA GLN A 94 8.32 15.39 -25.75
C GLN A 94 8.12 14.53 -24.52
N VAL A 95 9.19 14.32 -23.73
CA VAL A 95 9.08 13.54 -22.50
C VAL A 95 8.14 14.24 -21.52
N GLU A 96 8.29 15.55 -21.38
CA GLU A 96 7.44 16.28 -20.47
C GLU A 96 5.97 16.25 -20.90
N ALA A 97 5.72 16.32 -22.20
CA ALA A 97 4.35 16.20 -22.67
C ALA A 97 3.76 14.82 -22.40
N GLU A 98 4.61 13.79 -22.53
CA GLU A 98 4.14 12.44 -22.23
C GLU A 98 3.87 12.28 -20.73
N MET A 99 4.72 12.88 -19.90
CA MET A 99 4.50 12.83 -18.46
C MET A 99 3.22 13.51 -18.05
N ASP A 100 2.90 14.63 -18.70
CA ASP A 100 1.65 15.34 -18.41
C ASP A 100 0.43 14.52 -18.73
N ARG A 101 0.52 13.66 -19.73
CA ARG A 101 -0.61 12.83 -20.12
C ARG A 101 -0.58 11.45 -19.50
N ALA A 102 0.48 11.13 -18.77
CA ALA A 102 0.65 9.79 -18.24
C ALA A 102 -0.39 9.50 -17.17
N LYS A 103 -0.78 8.24 -17.12
CA LYS A 103 -1.67 7.75 -16.07
C LYS A 103 -1.10 6.48 -15.54
N PRO A 104 -1.30 6.22 -14.24
CA PRO A 104 -0.79 4.97 -13.68
C PRO A 104 -1.62 3.79 -14.15
N THR A 105 -0.97 2.64 -14.17
CA THR A 105 -1.65 1.37 -14.33
C THR A 105 -1.85 0.80 -12.94
N TYR A 106 -3.08 0.40 -12.65
CA TYR A 106 -3.39 -0.16 -11.34
C TYR A 106 -3.18 -1.65 -11.39
N VAL A 107 -2.15 -2.13 -10.68
CA VAL A 107 -1.87 -3.56 -10.61
C VAL A 107 -2.93 -4.26 -9.78
N THR A 108 -3.35 -3.61 -8.67
CA THR A 108 -4.46 -4.11 -7.87
C THR A 108 -5.72 -3.37 -8.27
N PRO A 109 -6.87 -4.02 -8.16
CA PRO A 109 -8.12 -3.29 -8.40
C PRO A 109 -8.23 -2.08 -7.50
N GLN A 110 -8.71 -0.97 -8.05
CA GLN A 110 -8.81 0.27 -7.30
C GLN A 110 -9.72 0.13 -6.08
N ALA A 111 -10.66 -0.78 -6.12
CA ALA A 111 -11.57 -0.98 -5.00
C ALA A 111 -10.85 -1.39 -3.73
N TYR A 112 -9.72 -2.08 -3.85
CA TYR A 112 -8.95 -2.45 -2.65
C TYR A 112 -8.31 -1.24 -1.98
N GLY A 113 -8.15 -0.15 -2.71
CA GLY A 113 -7.54 1.05 -2.16
C GLY A 113 -8.51 2.00 -1.49
N ASP A 114 -9.77 1.64 -1.38
CA ASP A 114 -10.79 2.46 -0.78
C ASP A 114 -11.35 1.76 0.45
N GLU A 115 -11.40 2.47 1.57
CA GLU A 115 -11.89 1.88 2.81
C GLU A 115 -13.31 1.37 2.69
N GLU A 116 -14.11 2.01 1.86
CA GLU A 116 -15.51 1.64 1.76
C GLU A 116 -15.74 0.44 0.87
N THR A 117 -14.79 0.12 0.00
CA THR A 117 -14.98 -0.94 -0.97
C THR A 117 -13.97 -2.07 -0.85
N SER A 118 -12.91 -1.91 -0.06
CA SER A 118 -11.85 -2.91 -0.04
C SER A 118 -12.33 -4.26 0.49
N GLY A 119 -13.26 -4.24 1.41
CA GLY A 119 -13.73 -5.48 2.01
C GLY A 119 -12.71 -6.18 2.89
N LEU A 120 -11.57 -5.55 3.14
CA LEU A 120 -10.51 -6.13 3.93
C LEU A 120 -10.54 -5.55 5.34
N THR A 121 -10.44 -6.41 6.33
CA THR A 121 -10.40 -5.98 7.72
C THR A 121 -9.32 -6.76 8.44
N ALA A 122 -8.88 -6.22 9.57
CA ALA A 122 -7.89 -6.89 10.39
C ALA A 122 -8.15 -6.56 11.84
N THR A 123 -7.91 -7.52 12.70
CA THR A 123 -7.95 -7.31 14.12
C THR A 123 -6.54 -7.52 14.65
N VAL A 124 -6.01 -6.51 15.32
CA VAL A 124 -4.67 -6.56 15.88
C VAL A 124 -4.80 -6.86 17.35
N GLY A 125 -4.18 -7.96 17.79
CA GLY A 125 -4.12 -8.29 19.18
C GLY A 125 -2.76 -7.96 19.75
N THR A 126 -2.63 -8.12 21.05
CA THR A 126 -1.33 -7.88 21.68
C THR A 126 -0.34 -8.95 21.22
N GLY A 127 0.93 -8.58 21.17
CA GLY A 127 1.96 -9.51 20.77
C GLY A 127 2.23 -9.45 19.29
N GLU A 128 2.44 -10.58 18.69
CA GLU A 128 2.80 -10.67 17.29
C GLU A 128 1.59 -11.08 16.47
N ASN A 129 1.36 -10.38 15.37
CA ASN A 129 0.23 -10.67 14.49
C ASN A 129 0.76 -10.95 13.08
N LYS A 130 0.31 -12.05 12.51
CA LYS A 130 0.66 -12.39 11.13
C LYS A 130 -0.61 -12.59 10.34
N MET A 131 -0.67 -12.01 9.17
CA MET A 131 -1.89 -11.98 8.38
C MET A 131 -1.57 -12.28 6.93
N VAL A 132 -2.57 -12.76 6.21
CA VAL A 132 -2.44 -12.98 4.78
C VAL A 132 -3.64 -12.33 4.12
N PHE A 133 -3.39 -11.49 3.14
CA PHE A 133 -4.44 -10.87 2.36
C PHE A 133 -4.36 -11.42 0.94
N GLU A 134 -5.40 -12.11 0.54
CA GLU A 134 -5.47 -12.68 -0.80
C GLU A 134 -6.37 -11.80 -1.64
N LEU A 135 -5.79 -11.24 -2.68
CA LEU A 135 -6.49 -10.33 -3.55
C LEU A 135 -6.81 -11.02 -4.87
N SER A 136 -7.84 -10.53 -5.52
CA SER A 136 -8.23 -11.04 -6.82
C SER A 136 -8.17 -9.91 -7.83
N SER A 137 -7.59 -10.17 -8.98
CA SER A 137 -7.45 -9.14 -10.01
C SER A 137 -8.80 -8.73 -10.59
N ASP A 138 -9.85 -9.54 -10.41
CA ASP A 138 -11.17 -9.18 -10.91
C ASP A 138 -12.09 -8.66 -9.82
N PHE A 139 -11.55 -8.29 -8.66
CA PHE A 139 -12.36 -7.73 -7.58
C PHE A 139 -12.87 -6.35 -7.98
N SER A 140 -14.15 -6.11 -7.82
CA SER A 140 -14.75 -4.83 -8.19
C SER A 140 -15.31 -4.07 -7.01
N GLY A 141 -15.06 -4.55 -5.80
CA GLY A 141 -15.50 -3.86 -4.61
C GLY A 141 -16.35 -4.74 -3.74
N SER A 142 -16.37 -4.39 -2.45
CA SER A 142 -17.20 -5.10 -1.50
C SER A 142 -18.66 -4.73 -1.74
N SER A 143 -19.49 -5.74 -1.83
CA SER A 143 -20.90 -5.53 -2.07
C SER A 143 -21.62 -5.33 -0.75
N LYS A 144 -22.40 -4.27 -0.66
CA LYS A 144 -23.18 -4.02 0.53
C LYS A 144 -24.59 -4.49 0.29
N LYS A 145 -25.07 -5.27 1.18
CA LYS A 145 -26.42 -5.79 1.08
C LYS A 145 -27.30 -5.22 2.13
#